data_aaede9f802a7d1b5607c529fdda0f559
#
_entry.id   aaede9f802a7d1b5607c529fdda0f559
#
_cell.length_a   1.000
_cell.length_b   1.000
_cell.length_c   1.000
_cell.angle_alpha   90.00
_cell.angle_beta   90.00
_cell.angle_gamma   90.00
#
_symmetry.space_group_name_H-M   'P 1'
#
loop_
_entity.id
_entity.type
_entity.pdbx_description
1 polymer ?
#
loop_
_entity_poly.entity_id
_entity_poly.type
_entity_poly.pdbx_seq_one_letter_code
_entity_poly.pdbx_strand_id
1 'polypeptide(L)'
;MKKTLLALALPALLAGCNPSDNDSQPPAPAAQAHEFLVQLSSGAEGIGARPTGTEAETRAAAWIQDHLAGWGYEVQNQPFTYTRGGTDRTSQNIVAELKGQSDRVILIGAHYDSTGEKKGSEGATDNGAGVAALLAVAEALKGETLPYTVRFAFFGAEENGLNGSKAYAASLDTDAVAKLLAMVNYDTIAGGDIVYVHSAHSDVAEYNCADPSRYSFDPKVRDRLLAISQQTATPFAIHPSYNGYPEGETGSWSDHAPFACLGVPIAYVEATNFTINGEDGYDGYSQSTNPALWDCYDDATKSACDRDSETQWGKIWHTEHDRLDKMAELFPGRIEQQLGANTDLMIRFLKAPGL
;
A
#
# COMPACT_ATOMS: atom_id res chain seq x y z
N MET A 1 -37.25 -69.71 -39.93
CA MET A 1 -36.33 -68.61 -39.89
C MET A 1 -36.36 -68.00 -38.48
N LYS A 2 -35.42 -68.43 -37.62
CA LYS A 2 -35.34 -67.99 -36.21
C LYS A 2 -34.27 -66.88 -36.14
N LYS A 3 -34.66 -65.68 -35.71
CA LYS A 3 -33.71 -64.57 -35.46
C LYS A 3 -33.28 -64.60 -34.00
N THR A 4 -32.00 -64.84 -33.80
CA THR A 4 -31.33 -64.83 -32.49
C THR A 4 -30.91 -63.40 -32.18
N LEU A 5 -31.43 -62.81 -31.09
CA LEU A 5 -30.92 -61.57 -30.54
C LEU A 5 -29.72 -61.86 -29.62
N LEU A 6 -28.59 -61.23 -29.93
CA LEU A 6 -27.41 -61.22 -29.11
C LEU A 6 -27.45 -60.02 -28.19
N ALA A 7 -27.53 -60.21 -26.88
CA ALA A 7 -27.45 -59.14 -25.89
C ALA A 7 -25.98 -58.92 -25.50
N LEU A 8 -25.47 -57.71 -25.80
CA LEU A 8 -24.18 -57.25 -25.28
C LEU A 8 -24.36 -56.68 -23.90
N ALA A 9 -23.73 -57.29 -22.92
CA ALA A 9 -23.59 -56.72 -21.58
C ALA A 9 -22.34 -55.84 -21.54
N LEU A 10 -22.51 -54.53 -21.24
CA LEU A 10 -21.44 -53.59 -20.89
C LEU A 10 -21.09 -53.75 -19.40
N PRO A 11 -19.82 -53.86 -19.02
CA PRO A 11 -19.44 -53.75 -17.61
C PRO A 11 -19.43 -52.26 -17.22
N ALA A 12 -20.18 -51.91 -16.18
CA ALA A 12 -20.11 -50.61 -15.53
C ALA A 12 -18.81 -50.53 -14.72
N LEU A 13 -17.87 -49.70 -15.18
CA LEU A 13 -16.73 -49.25 -14.39
C LEU A 13 -17.23 -48.27 -13.32
N LEU A 14 -17.32 -48.74 -12.08
CA LEU A 14 -17.43 -47.88 -10.92
C LEU A 14 -16.08 -47.21 -10.70
N ALA A 15 -15.96 -45.96 -11.19
CA ALA A 15 -14.90 -45.08 -10.78
C ALA A 15 -15.18 -44.65 -9.34
N GLY A 16 -14.46 -45.23 -8.38
CA GLY A 16 -14.46 -44.78 -7.00
C GLY A 16 -13.85 -43.37 -6.96
N CYS A 17 -14.66 -42.35 -6.60
CA CYS A 17 -14.14 -41.09 -6.13
C CYS A 17 -13.47 -41.31 -4.77
N ASN A 18 -12.13 -41.24 -4.78
CA ASN A 18 -11.35 -41.15 -3.55
C ASN A 18 -11.49 -39.70 -3.02
N PRO A 19 -12.06 -39.47 -1.85
CA PRO A 19 -12.02 -38.18 -1.22
C PRO A 19 -10.79 -38.09 -0.31
N SER A 20 -9.64 -37.84 -0.88
CA SER A 20 -8.44 -37.45 -0.12
C SER A 20 -7.44 -36.87 -1.10
N ASP A 21 -7.47 -35.58 -1.17
CA ASP A 21 -6.32 -34.67 -1.17
C ASP A 21 -6.93 -33.27 -1.23
N ASN A 22 -7.28 -32.74 -0.05
CA ASN A 22 -7.38 -31.30 0.15
C ASN A 22 -5.95 -30.73 0.07
N ASP A 23 -5.35 -30.75 -1.12
CA ASP A 23 -4.31 -29.79 -1.47
C ASP A 23 -5.00 -28.45 -1.57
N SER A 24 -5.16 -27.78 -0.42
CA SER A 24 -5.55 -26.39 -0.36
C SER A 24 -4.42 -25.60 -1.01
N GLN A 25 -4.60 -25.32 -2.30
CA GLN A 25 -3.72 -24.38 -2.99
C GLN A 25 -3.69 -23.10 -2.14
N PRO A 26 -2.49 -22.55 -1.84
CA PRO A 26 -2.39 -21.30 -1.08
C PRO A 26 -3.35 -20.26 -1.68
N PRO A 27 -4.03 -19.46 -0.87
CA PRO A 27 -4.91 -18.42 -1.37
C PRO A 27 -4.14 -17.51 -2.34
N ALA A 28 -4.82 -17.02 -3.37
CA ALA A 28 -4.22 -16.07 -4.29
C ALA A 28 -3.70 -14.85 -3.51
N PRO A 29 -2.56 -14.22 -3.88
CA PRO A 29 -1.98 -13.11 -3.13
C PRO A 29 -2.96 -11.97 -2.81
N ALA A 30 -3.91 -11.70 -3.71
CA ALA A 30 -4.98 -10.73 -3.50
C ALA A 30 -5.92 -11.09 -2.33
N ALA A 31 -6.34 -12.35 -2.24
CA ALA A 31 -7.19 -12.84 -1.15
C ALA A 31 -6.42 -12.82 0.17
N GLN A 32 -5.14 -13.19 0.14
CA GLN A 32 -4.27 -13.13 1.31
C GLN A 32 -4.08 -11.69 1.80
N ALA A 33 -3.91 -10.72 0.90
CA ALA A 33 -3.83 -9.30 1.28
C ALA A 33 -5.09 -8.82 1.99
N HIS A 34 -6.28 -9.25 1.54
CA HIS A 34 -7.53 -8.89 2.21
C HIS A 34 -7.62 -9.52 3.61
N GLU A 35 -7.21 -10.78 3.78
CA GLU A 35 -7.16 -11.41 5.11
C GLU A 35 -6.22 -10.68 6.07
N PHE A 36 -5.04 -10.27 5.61
CA PHE A 36 -4.12 -9.45 6.42
C PHE A 36 -4.72 -8.10 6.78
N LEU A 37 -5.41 -7.47 5.84
CA LEU A 37 -6.09 -6.19 6.10
C LEU A 37 -7.17 -6.34 7.18
N VAL A 38 -7.97 -7.39 7.15
CA VAL A 38 -8.97 -7.67 8.19
C VAL A 38 -8.30 -7.86 9.55
N GLN A 39 -7.25 -8.68 9.64
CA GLN A 39 -6.52 -8.95 10.88
C GLN A 39 -5.85 -7.70 11.45
N LEU A 40 -5.38 -6.80 10.61
CA LEU A 40 -4.70 -5.58 11.04
C LEU A 40 -5.67 -4.46 11.39
N SER A 41 -6.67 -4.20 10.54
CA SER A 41 -7.43 -2.94 10.57
C SER A 41 -8.87 -3.09 11.05
N SER A 42 -9.44 -4.31 11.14
CA SER A 42 -10.79 -4.46 11.68
C SER A 42 -10.80 -4.29 13.20
N GLY A 43 -11.55 -3.33 13.70
CA GLY A 43 -11.75 -3.17 15.15
C GLY A 43 -12.56 -4.30 15.79
N ALA A 44 -13.35 -5.02 15.00
CA ALA A 44 -14.19 -6.14 15.46
C ALA A 44 -13.44 -7.48 15.44
N GLU A 45 -12.58 -7.72 14.44
CA GLU A 45 -11.96 -9.02 14.16
C GLU A 45 -10.42 -9.00 14.24
N GLY A 46 -9.81 -7.82 14.34
CA GLY A 46 -8.36 -7.62 14.29
C GLY A 46 -7.83 -6.65 15.35
N ILE A 47 -6.76 -5.95 15.01
CA ILE A 47 -6.10 -4.99 15.90
C ILE A 47 -6.88 -3.66 15.94
N GLY A 48 -7.42 -3.23 14.80
CA GLY A 48 -8.15 -1.97 14.66
C GLY A 48 -7.24 -0.74 14.58
N ALA A 49 -7.73 0.39 15.10
CA ALA A 49 -6.97 1.64 15.15
C ALA A 49 -5.64 1.47 15.90
N ARG A 50 -4.58 2.00 15.33
CA ARG A 50 -3.17 1.80 15.76
C ARG A 50 -2.43 3.13 15.98
N PRO A 51 -2.98 4.05 16.81
CA PRO A 51 -2.34 5.35 16.98
C PRO A 51 -0.91 5.21 17.51
N THR A 52 -0.03 6.05 17.00
CA THR A 52 1.39 6.07 17.39
C THR A 52 1.56 6.17 18.91
N GLY A 53 2.44 5.34 19.46
CA GLY A 53 2.77 5.29 20.89
C GLY A 53 1.74 4.54 21.73
N THR A 54 0.80 3.82 21.11
CA THR A 54 -0.18 2.98 21.80
C THR A 54 0.23 1.51 21.85
N GLU A 55 -0.45 0.76 22.71
CA GLU A 55 -0.32 -0.70 22.76
C GLU A 55 -0.81 -1.36 21.43
N ALA A 56 -1.77 -0.75 20.75
CA ALA A 56 -2.25 -1.23 19.45
C ALA A 56 -1.16 -1.12 18.37
N GLU A 57 -0.41 -0.02 18.32
CA GLU A 57 0.76 0.10 17.43
C GLU A 57 1.81 -0.97 17.75
N THR A 58 2.09 -1.20 19.03
CA THR A 58 3.03 -2.25 19.48
C THR A 58 2.57 -3.65 19.06
N ARG A 59 1.27 -3.95 19.19
CA ARG A 59 0.70 -5.23 18.72
C ARG A 59 0.81 -5.38 17.21
N ALA A 60 0.56 -4.31 16.44
CA ALA A 60 0.69 -4.32 15.00
C ALA A 60 2.15 -4.61 14.56
N ALA A 61 3.13 -3.98 15.19
CA ALA A 61 4.54 -4.25 14.94
C ALA A 61 4.90 -5.72 15.22
N ALA A 62 4.47 -6.27 16.35
CA ALA A 62 4.70 -7.67 16.69
C ALA A 62 4.02 -8.62 15.69
N TRP A 63 2.80 -8.33 15.29
CA TRP A 63 2.03 -9.11 14.33
C TRP A 63 2.73 -9.15 12.95
N ILE A 64 3.23 -8.00 12.45
CA ILE A 64 4.01 -7.93 11.21
C ILE A 64 5.29 -8.77 11.33
N GLN A 65 6.01 -8.61 12.44
CA GLN A 65 7.24 -9.37 12.71
C GLN A 65 7.00 -10.88 12.71
N ASP A 66 5.94 -11.34 13.37
CA ASP A 66 5.62 -12.76 13.50
C ASP A 66 5.30 -13.38 12.13
N HIS A 67 4.57 -12.69 11.26
CA HIS A 67 4.33 -13.14 9.90
C HIS A 67 5.63 -13.29 9.10
N LEU A 68 6.44 -12.25 9.05
CA LEU A 68 7.71 -12.26 8.31
C LEU A 68 8.66 -13.34 8.83
N ALA A 69 8.82 -13.47 10.15
CA ALA A 69 9.65 -14.50 10.77
C ALA A 69 9.10 -15.90 10.50
N GLY A 70 7.78 -16.10 10.55
CA GLY A 70 7.10 -17.35 10.22
C GLY A 70 7.33 -17.82 8.79
N TRP A 71 7.58 -16.90 7.86
CA TRP A 71 7.96 -17.20 6.47
C TRP A 71 9.46 -17.39 6.25
N GLY A 72 10.26 -17.24 7.31
CA GLY A 72 11.71 -17.44 7.26
C GLY A 72 12.52 -16.21 6.88
N TYR A 73 11.91 -15.02 6.90
CA TYR A 73 12.66 -13.77 6.75
C TYR A 73 13.51 -13.51 8.00
N GLU A 74 14.70 -12.94 7.81
CA GLU A 74 15.47 -12.31 8.88
C GLU A 74 14.87 -10.94 9.15
N VAL A 75 14.23 -10.77 10.32
CA VAL A 75 13.52 -9.55 10.68
C VAL A 75 14.36 -8.71 11.62
N GLN A 76 14.51 -7.44 11.31
CA GLN A 76 15.18 -6.45 12.13
C GLN A 76 14.14 -5.46 12.68
N ASN A 77 14.10 -5.34 14.01
CA ASN A 77 13.38 -4.28 14.69
C ASN A 77 14.31 -3.09 14.87
N GLN A 78 13.91 -1.92 14.38
CA GLN A 78 14.65 -0.70 14.53
C GLN A 78 13.89 0.27 15.45
N PRO A 79 14.12 0.25 16.76
CA PRO A 79 13.52 1.22 17.67
C PRO A 79 14.13 2.61 17.44
N PHE A 80 13.31 3.64 17.60
CA PHE A 80 13.73 5.04 17.50
C PHE A 80 12.96 5.91 18.50
N THR A 81 13.54 7.06 18.79
CA THR A 81 12.92 8.11 19.64
C THR A 81 12.70 9.35 18.80
N TYR A 82 11.58 10.00 19.01
CA TYR A 82 11.23 11.28 18.38
C TYR A 82 10.54 12.20 19.39
N THR A 83 10.60 13.50 19.17
CA THR A 83 9.99 14.50 20.07
C THR A 83 8.72 15.07 19.42
N ARG A 84 7.60 15.03 20.14
CA ARG A 84 6.35 15.66 19.72
C ARG A 84 5.73 16.48 20.86
N GLY A 85 5.48 17.75 20.61
CA GLY A 85 4.94 18.65 21.65
C GLY A 85 5.85 18.78 22.86
N GLY A 86 7.18 18.72 22.69
CA GLY A 86 8.18 18.80 23.77
C GLY A 86 8.31 17.53 24.62
N THR A 87 7.70 16.42 24.20
CA THR A 87 7.78 15.13 24.90
C THR A 87 8.44 14.09 24.00
N ASP A 88 9.43 13.37 24.54
CA ASP A 88 10.05 12.25 23.86
C ASP A 88 9.11 11.04 23.83
N ARG A 89 9.03 10.42 22.68
CA ARG A 89 8.21 9.24 22.39
C ARG A 89 9.04 8.21 21.67
N THR A 90 8.62 6.97 21.73
CA THR A 90 9.29 5.85 21.06
C THR A 90 8.33 5.15 20.12
N SER A 91 8.85 4.67 19.00
CA SER A 91 8.22 3.74 18.09
C SER A 91 9.30 2.85 17.48
N GLN A 92 8.98 2.02 16.48
CA GLN A 92 9.95 1.15 15.82
C GLN A 92 9.57 0.94 14.36
N ASN A 93 10.58 0.67 13.53
CA ASN A 93 10.38 0.12 12.19
C ASN A 93 10.60 -1.40 12.21
N ILE A 94 9.89 -2.11 11.35
CA ILE A 94 10.09 -3.53 11.10
C ILE A 94 10.66 -3.67 9.69
N VAL A 95 11.83 -4.27 9.56
CA VAL A 95 12.53 -4.39 8.28
C VAL A 95 12.88 -5.85 8.02
N ALA A 96 12.63 -6.32 6.80
CA ALA A 96 12.99 -7.67 6.38
C ALA A 96 13.57 -7.67 4.98
N GLU A 97 14.46 -8.63 4.67
CA GLU A 97 15.08 -8.73 3.35
C GLU A 97 14.84 -10.09 2.70
N LEU A 98 14.50 -10.04 1.41
CA LEU A 98 14.65 -11.17 0.49
C LEU A 98 15.92 -10.95 -0.34
N LYS A 99 16.98 -11.67 0.01
CA LYS A 99 18.27 -11.57 -0.70
C LYS A 99 18.13 -12.04 -2.14
N GLY A 100 18.52 -11.18 -3.07
CA GLY A 100 18.53 -11.45 -4.52
C GLY A 100 19.90 -11.89 -5.05
N GLN A 101 20.01 -11.97 -6.37
CA GLN A 101 21.26 -12.26 -7.07
C GLN A 101 22.28 -11.12 -6.97
N SER A 102 21.81 -9.89 -6.75
CA SER A 102 22.62 -8.68 -6.57
C SER A 102 22.40 -8.10 -5.19
N ASP A 103 23.41 -7.43 -4.65
CA ASP A 103 23.34 -6.65 -3.42
C ASP A 103 22.70 -5.24 -3.62
N ARG A 104 22.31 -4.91 -4.87
CA ARG A 104 21.48 -3.74 -5.15
C ARG A 104 20.09 -3.98 -4.61
N VAL A 105 19.49 -2.95 -4.03
CA VAL A 105 18.26 -3.07 -3.21
C VAL A 105 17.12 -2.29 -3.84
N ILE A 106 15.95 -2.92 -3.94
CA ILE A 106 14.67 -2.25 -4.11
C ILE A 106 14.00 -2.24 -2.74
N LEU A 107 13.78 -1.04 -2.19
CA LEU A 107 13.06 -0.82 -0.96
C LEU A 107 11.58 -0.63 -1.27
N ILE A 108 10.71 -1.36 -0.59
CA ILE A 108 9.27 -1.15 -0.62
C ILE A 108 8.78 -0.91 0.80
N GLY A 109 7.93 0.10 1.00
CA GLY A 109 7.53 0.52 2.33
C GLY A 109 6.07 0.91 2.45
N ALA A 110 5.54 0.81 3.66
CA ALA A 110 4.25 1.31 4.10
C ALA A 110 4.31 1.60 5.61
N HIS A 111 3.61 2.62 6.09
CA HIS A 111 3.50 2.79 7.55
C HIS A 111 2.40 1.91 8.13
N TYR A 112 2.53 1.53 9.40
CA TYR A 112 1.59 0.63 10.06
C TYR A 112 0.80 1.28 11.21
N ASP A 113 1.16 2.48 11.64
CA ASP A 113 0.35 3.28 12.53
C ASP A 113 -0.84 3.92 11.80
N SER A 114 -1.76 4.54 12.53
CA SER A 114 -2.92 5.24 11.98
C SER A 114 -3.30 6.43 12.86
N THR A 115 -4.13 7.37 12.35
CA THR A 115 -4.61 8.53 13.13
C THR A 115 -5.47 8.16 14.32
N GLY A 116 -6.19 7.03 14.26
CA GLY A 116 -6.92 6.42 15.35
C GLY A 116 -8.26 7.02 15.70
N GLU A 117 -8.80 6.57 16.82
CA GLU A 117 -10.20 6.67 17.25
C GLU A 117 -10.78 8.09 17.34
N LYS A 118 -9.97 9.12 17.54
CA LYS A 118 -10.47 10.50 17.67
C LYS A 118 -11.21 11.01 16.44
N LYS A 119 -10.92 10.39 15.28
CA LYS A 119 -11.59 10.69 14.00
C LYS A 119 -12.48 9.54 13.55
N GLY A 120 -12.60 8.47 14.34
CA GLY A 120 -13.36 7.27 13.99
C GLY A 120 -12.66 6.33 13.02
N SER A 121 -11.47 6.67 12.52
CA SER A 121 -10.68 5.83 11.61
C SER A 121 -10.11 4.60 12.32
N GLU A 122 -10.19 3.45 11.67
CA GLU A 122 -9.47 2.22 12.04
C GLU A 122 -8.18 2.04 11.21
N GLY A 123 -7.87 3.00 10.32
CA GLY A 123 -6.69 2.93 9.46
C GLY A 123 -6.77 1.77 8.47
N ALA A 124 -7.94 1.54 7.86
CA ALA A 124 -8.12 0.47 6.89
C ALA A 124 -7.45 0.82 5.54
N THR A 125 -7.72 2.02 5.05
CA THR A 125 -7.10 2.52 3.83
C THR A 125 -5.78 3.22 4.13
N ASP A 126 -5.70 3.92 5.26
CA ASP A 126 -4.56 4.69 5.73
C ASP A 126 -4.00 4.13 7.06
N ASN A 127 -3.03 3.23 7.04
CA ASN A 127 -2.43 2.62 5.85
C ASN A 127 -2.38 1.09 6.01
N GLY A 128 -3.47 0.50 6.55
CA GLY A 128 -3.60 -0.96 6.68
C GLY A 128 -3.53 -1.67 5.32
N ALA A 129 -4.10 -1.04 4.26
CA ALA A 129 -4.07 -1.58 2.91
C ALA A 129 -2.63 -1.70 2.37
N GLY A 130 -1.78 -0.70 2.58
CA GLY A 130 -0.37 -0.73 2.20
C GLY A 130 0.38 -1.86 2.90
N VAL A 131 0.23 -1.97 4.23
CA VAL A 131 0.83 -3.04 5.03
C VAL A 131 0.39 -4.42 4.56
N ALA A 132 -0.91 -4.61 4.36
CA ALA A 132 -1.50 -5.89 3.94
C ALA A 132 -1.00 -6.31 2.55
N ALA A 133 -0.92 -5.39 1.60
CA ALA A 133 -0.37 -5.64 0.27
C ALA A 133 1.11 -6.03 0.35
N LEU A 134 1.93 -5.33 1.16
CA LEU A 134 3.35 -5.65 1.32
C LEU A 134 3.57 -7.02 1.97
N LEU A 135 2.77 -7.38 2.97
CA LEU A 135 2.83 -8.72 3.57
C LEU A 135 2.46 -9.82 2.57
N ALA A 136 1.41 -9.61 1.77
CA ALA A 136 1.03 -10.58 0.74
C ALA A 136 2.10 -10.72 -0.36
N VAL A 137 2.76 -9.63 -0.73
CA VAL A 137 3.93 -9.66 -1.63
C VAL A 137 5.08 -10.45 -1.00
N ALA A 138 5.40 -10.19 0.28
CA ALA A 138 6.46 -10.91 0.99
C ALA A 138 6.15 -12.41 1.06
N GLU A 139 4.92 -12.78 1.40
CA GLU A 139 4.52 -14.19 1.43
C GLU A 139 4.61 -14.85 0.06
N ALA A 140 4.12 -14.19 -0.99
CA ALA A 140 4.15 -14.72 -2.36
C ALA A 140 5.58 -14.90 -2.92
N LEU A 141 6.54 -14.10 -2.44
CA LEU A 141 7.92 -14.12 -2.92
C LEU A 141 8.87 -14.92 -2.00
N LYS A 142 8.40 -15.45 -0.87
CA LYS A 142 9.23 -16.23 0.05
C LYS A 142 9.93 -17.38 -0.68
N GLY A 143 11.26 -17.44 -0.52
CA GLY A 143 12.07 -18.49 -1.17
C GLY A 143 12.35 -18.29 -2.67
N GLU A 144 11.83 -17.23 -3.28
CA GLU A 144 12.15 -16.86 -4.65
C GLU A 144 13.56 -16.28 -4.76
N THR A 145 14.21 -16.46 -5.91
CA THR A 145 15.47 -15.79 -6.22
C THR A 145 15.23 -14.67 -7.23
N LEU A 146 15.26 -13.44 -6.75
CA LEU A 146 15.02 -12.25 -7.56
C LEU A 146 16.30 -11.63 -8.11
N PRO A 147 16.27 -10.80 -9.17
CA PRO A 147 17.45 -10.14 -9.72
C PRO A 147 18.17 -9.22 -8.72
N TYR A 148 17.39 -8.57 -7.85
CA TYR A 148 17.86 -7.64 -6.82
C TYR A 148 17.37 -8.07 -5.44
N THR A 149 18.07 -7.64 -4.41
CA THR A 149 17.60 -7.76 -3.02
C THR A 149 16.36 -6.89 -2.85
N VAL A 150 15.30 -7.45 -2.28
CA VAL A 150 14.08 -6.71 -1.91
C VAL A 150 14.10 -6.47 -0.41
N ARG A 151 13.90 -5.23 -0.01
CA ARG A 151 13.78 -4.84 1.38
C ARG A 151 12.36 -4.36 1.64
N PHE A 152 11.67 -5.03 2.54
CA PHE A 152 10.36 -4.67 3.05
C PHE A 152 10.55 -3.81 4.29
N ALA A 153 9.97 -2.62 4.34
CA ALA A 153 10.03 -1.73 5.48
C ALA A 153 8.63 -1.31 5.92
N PHE A 154 8.31 -1.58 7.16
CA PHE A 154 7.06 -1.16 7.78
C PHE A 154 7.41 -0.07 8.79
N PHE A 155 7.00 1.16 8.49
CA PHE A 155 7.38 2.34 9.26
C PHE A 155 6.37 2.61 10.38
N GLY A 156 6.88 2.96 11.57
CA GLY A 156 6.05 3.44 12.67
C GLY A 156 6.07 4.96 12.78
N ALA A 157 5.07 5.54 13.43
CA ALA A 157 4.97 6.96 13.72
C ALA A 157 5.03 7.87 12.47
N GLU A 158 4.47 7.43 11.36
CA GLU A 158 4.28 8.23 10.14
C GLU A 158 3.35 9.40 10.42
N GLU A 159 2.17 9.13 10.96
CA GLU A 159 1.08 10.05 11.31
C GLU A 159 1.50 11.19 12.27
N ASN A 160 2.66 11.05 12.83
CA ASN A 160 3.28 12.03 13.71
C ASN A 160 4.41 12.82 13.04
N GLY A 161 4.58 12.68 11.72
CA GLY A 161 5.50 13.45 10.88
C GLY A 161 6.65 12.62 10.33
N LEU A 162 6.37 11.46 9.73
CA LEU A 162 7.31 10.60 9.02
C LEU A 162 8.49 10.13 9.90
N ASN A 163 8.25 9.91 11.21
CA ASN A 163 9.37 9.68 12.13
C ASN A 163 10.10 8.36 11.85
N GLY A 164 9.35 7.31 11.48
CA GLY A 164 9.93 6.01 11.17
C GLY A 164 10.81 6.05 9.92
N SER A 165 10.30 6.53 8.81
CA SER A 165 11.05 6.62 7.56
C SER A 165 12.25 7.58 7.67
N LYS A 166 12.10 8.69 8.37
CA LYS A 166 13.23 9.60 8.69
C LYS A 166 14.31 8.92 9.53
N ALA A 167 13.92 8.18 10.58
CA ALA A 167 14.87 7.44 11.41
C ALA A 167 15.58 6.34 10.62
N TYR A 168 14.84 5.63 9.77
CA TYR A 168 15.41 4.61 8.90
C TYR A 168 16.38 5.23 7.87
N ALA A 169 15.97 6.26 7.16
CA ALA A 169 16.81 6.95 6.17
C ALA A 169 18.10 7.51 6.83
N ALA A 170 18.00 8.07 8.04
CA ALA A 170 19.15 8.57 8.79
C ALA A 170 20.11 7.46 9.26
N SER A 171 19.66 6.22 9.39
CA SER A 171 20.49 5.07 9.77
C SER A 171 21.33 4.50 8.62
N LEU A 172 21.02 4.88 7.37
CA LEU A 172 21.72 4.39 6.19
C LEU A 172 23.04 5.15 6.00
N ASP A 173 24.15 4.41 5.92
CA ASP A 173 25.42 4.99 5.49
C ASP A 173 25.46 5.22 3.97
N THR A 174 26.53 5.85 3.49
CA THR A 174 26.70 6.18 2.08
C THR A 174 26.68 4.94 1.18
N ASP A 175 27.25 3.83 1.65
CA ASP A 175 27.31 2.59 0.87
C ASP A 175 25.94 1.92 0.78
N ALA A 176 25.18 1.94 1.87
CA ALA A 176 23.80 1.44 1.90
C ALA A 176 22.89 2.27 0.97
N VAL A 177 23.00 3.60 1.00
CA VAL A 177 22.25 4.47 0.08
C VAL A 177 22.64 4.22 -1.37
N ALA A 178 23.94 4.06 -1.69
CA ALA A 178 24.41 3.79 -3.04
C ALA A 178 23.90 2.45 -3.61
N LYS A 179 23.48 1.51 -2.75
CA LYS A 179 22.87 0.25 -3.17
C LYS A 179 21.38 0.38 -3.47
N LEU A 180 20.70 1.41 -2.99
CA LEU A 180 19.26 1.59 -3.25
C LEU A 180 19.04 1.99 -4.71
N LEU A 181 18.34 1.14 -5.46
CA LEU A 181 17.92 1.38 -6.85
C LEU A 181 16.65 2.20 -6.92
N ALA A 182 15.75 1.96 -5.98
CA ALA A 182 14.43 2.52 -5.91
C ALA A 182 13.87 2.43 -4.49
N MET A 183 12.95 3.35 -4.16
CA MET A 183 12.01 3.21 -3.04
C MET A 183 10.59 3.34 -3.58
N VAL A 184 9.75 2.32 -3.31
CA VAL A 184 8.32 2.38 -3.60
C VAL A 184 7.57 2.49 -2.29
N ASN A 185 6.78 3.54 -2.14
CA ASN A 185 5.94 3.79 -0.97
C ASN A 185 4.49 3.46 -1.30
N TYR A 186 3.88 2.61 -0.49
CA TYR A 186 2.45 2.33 -0.49
C TYR A 186 1.81 3.08 0.66
N ASP A 187 0.92 4.03 0.32
CA ASP A 187 0.16 4.76 1.30
C ASP A 187 -1.21 5.08 0.72
N THR A 188 -2.28 4.72 1.47
CA THR A 188 -3.67 4.87 1.03
C THR A 188 -4.00 4.21 -0.32
N ILE A 189 -3.40 3.06 -0.61
CA ILE A 189 -3.49 2.39 -1.94
C ILE A 189 -4.87 1.84 -2.31
N ALA A 190 -5.85 1.97 -1.43
CA ALA A 190 -7.21 1.48 -1.63
C ALA A 190 -8.24 2.43 -1.00
N GLY A 191 -9.48 2.37 -1.50
CA GLY A 191 -10.62 3.17 -1.03
C GLY A 191 -11.00 4.29 -1.99
N GLY A 192 -10.06 5.12 -2.44
CA GLY A 192 -10.30 6.20 -3.39
C GLY A 192 -10.75 5.72 -4.77
N ASP A 193 -11.25 6.64 -5.59
CA ASP A 193 -11.85 6.28 -6.89
C ASP A 193 -10.82 5.76 -7.89
N ILE A 194 -9.59 6.29 -7.89
CA ILE A 194 -8.55 6.01 -8.89
C ILE A 194 -7.22 5.75 -8.18
N VAL A 195 -6.48 4.73 -8.62
CA VAL A 195 -5.13 4.47 -8.12
C VAL A 195 -4.11 5.22 -8.99
N TYR A 196 -3.30 6.04 -8.36
CA TYR A 196 -2.26 6.84 -9.01
C TYR A 196 -0.86 6.37 -8.63
N VAL A 197 0.11 6.67 -9.50
CA VAL A 197 1.54 6.51 -9.21
C VAL A 197 2.25 7.83 -9.48
N HIS A 198 3.07 8.24 -8.53
CA HIS A 198 3.78 9.51 -8.57
C HIS A 198 5.29 9.32 -8.47
N SER A 199 6.05 10.27 -9.05
CA SER A 199 7.46 10.50 -8.71
C SER A 199 7.59 11.68 -7.74
N ALA A 200 8.79 11.90 -7.23
CA ALA A 200 9.06 13.10 -6.45
C ALA A 200 8.91 14.36 -7.30
N HIS A 201 8.56 15.48 -6.65
CA HIS A 201 8.38 16.79 -7.28
C HIS A 201 9.67 17.30 -7.90
N SER A 202 9.61 17.93 -9.07
CA SER A 202 10.79 18.47 -9.76
C SER A 202 11.42 19.68 -9.06
N ASP A 203 10.65 20.42 -8.23
CA ASP A 203 11.20 21.44 -7.34
C ASP A 203 11.55 20.83 -5.97
N VAL A 204 12.85 20.81 -5.66
CA VAL A 204 13.36 20.30 -4.38
C VAL A 204 12.85 21.06 -3.16
N ALA A 205 12.36 22.29 -3.33
CA ALA A 205 11.82 23.08 -2.24
C ALA A 205 10.58 22.42 -1.60
N GLU A 206 9.82 21.63 -2.34
CA GLU A 206 8.68 20.85 -1.86
C GLU A 206 9.08 19.72 -0.88
N TYR A 207 10.37 19.34 -0.84
CA TYR A 207 10.86 18.24 0.01
C TYR A 207 11.64 18.71 1.24
N ASN A 208 12.02 19.98 1.30
CA ASN A 208 12.70 20.55 2.45
C ASN A 208 13.94 19.73 2.90
N CYS A 209 14.73 19.23 1.92
CA CYS A 209 15.87 18.37 2.16
C CYS A 209 17.00 19.11 2.87
N ALA A 210 17.66 18.44 3.84
CA ALA A 210 18.85 18.98 4.51
C ALA A 210 20.03 19.20 3.56
N ASP A 211 20.17 18.37 2.53
CA ASP A 211 21.13 18.51 1.43
C ASP A 211 20.41 18.41 0.09
N PRO A 212 19.96 19.55 -0.49
CA PRO A 212 19.24 19.57 -1.76
C PRO A 212 20.07 19.07 -2.94
N SER A 213 21.40 19.06 -2.85
CA SER A 213 22.28 18.63 -3.95
C SER A 213 22.20 17.12 -4.23
N ARG A 214 21.69 16.34 -3.28
CA ARG A 214 21.51 14.89 -3.39
C ARG A 214 20.12 14.50 -3.88
N TYR A 215 19.17 15.43 -3.88
CA TYR A 215 17.77 15.15 -4.19
C TYR A 215 17.55 14.47 -5.53
N SER A 216 16.66 13.50 -5.57
CA SER A 216 16.25 12.81 -6.80
C SER A 216 14.75 12.99 -7.06
N PHE A 217 14.43 13.48 -8.25
CA PHE A 217 13.09 13.51 -8.83
C PHE A 217 13.00 12.63 -10.10
N ASP A 218 13.96 11.70 -10.28
CA ASP A 218 13.98 10.78 -11.42
C ASP A 218 12.69 9.94 -11.48
N PRO A 219 11.84 10.08 -12.50
CA PRO A 219 10.54 9.43 -12.57
C PRO A 219 10.61 7.95 -13.00
N LYS A 220 11.80 7.40 -13.22
CA LYS A 220 11.96 6.05 -13.81
C LYS A 220 11.19 4.95 -13.08
N VAL A 221 11.06 5.04 -11.74
CA VAL A 221 10.34 4.03 -10.94
C VAL A 221 8.85 4.16 -11.16
N ARG A 222 8.30 5.38 -11.10
CA ARG A 222 6.90 5.68 -11.45
C ARG A 222 6.56 5.18 -12.86
N ASP A 223 7.37 5.56 -13.85
CA ASP A 223 7.13 5.23 -15.25
C ASP A 223 7.18 3.70 -15.48
N ARG A 224 8.07 3.01 -14.76
CA ARG A 224 8.14 1.55 -14.83
C ARG A 224 6.91 0.88 -14.23
N LEU A 225 6.44 1.32 -13.07
CA LEU A 225 5.21 0.80 -12.45
C LEU A 225 4.00 1.06 -13.35
N LEU A 226 3.87 2.26 -13.91
CA LEU A 226 2.80 2.57 -14.88
C LEU A 226 2.84 1.64 -16.08
N ALA A 227 4.01 1.42 -16.69
CA ALA A 227 4.16 0.54 -17.85
C ALA A 227 3.77 -0.91 -17.54
N ILE A 228 4.05 -1.42 -16.34
CA ILE A 228 3.62 -2.75 -15.89
C ILE A 228 2.11 -2.76 -15.65
N SER A 229 1.56 -1.74 -15.00
CA SER A 229 0.13 -1.66 -14.69
C SER A 229 -0.75 -1.69 -15.95
N GLN A 230 -0.30 -1.11 -17.07
CA GLN A 230 -1.02 -1.17 -18.35
C GLN A 230 -1.19 -2.59 -18.88
N GLN A 231 -0.43 -3.56 -18.35
CA GLN A 231 -0.53 -4.98 -18.72
C GLN A 231 -1.37 -5.79 -17.72
N THR A 232 -1.97 -5.14 -16.75
CA THR A 232 -2.84 -5.75 -15.73
C THR A 232 -4.32 -5.43 -16.01
N ALA A 233 -5.21 -6.09 -15.28
CA ALA A 233 -6.65 -5.84 -15.41
C ALA A 233 -7.08 -4.46 -14.87
N THR A 234 -6.25 -3.83 -14.03
CA THR A 234 -6.53 -2.53 -13.41
C THR A 234 -5.34 -1.61 -13.65
N PRO A 235 -5.30 -0.87 -14.78
CA PRO A 235 -4.24 0.10 -15.06
C PRO A 235 -4.27 1.23 -14.02
N PHE A 236 -3.08 1.64 -13.56
CA PHE A 236 -2.93 2.80 -12.70
C PHE A 236 -2.86 4.07 -13.53
N ALA A 237 -3.20 5.18 -12.90
CA ALA A 237 -3.25 6.49 -13.54
C ALA A 237 -2.06 7.37 -13.17
N ILE A 238 -1.88 8.42 -13.94
CA ILE A 238 -1.07 9.59 -13.61
C ILE A 238 -2.03 10.77 -13.42
N HIS A 239 -1.84 11.58 -12.40
CA HIS A 239 -2.70 12.75 -12.19
C HIS A 239 -2.31 13.88 -13.15
N PRO A 240 -3.27 14.71 -13.60
CA PRO A 240 -2.96 15.92 -14.37
C PRO A 240 -2.25 16.96 -13.50
N SER A 241 -1.56 17.93 -14.12
CA SER A 241 -0.98 19.06 -13.40
C SER A 241 -2.04 19.84 -12.62
N TYR A 242 -1.74 20.21 -11.37
CA TYR A 242 -2.62 21.00 -10.50
C TYR A 242 -1.80 21.87 -9.53
N ASN A 243 -2.32 23.01 -9.14
CA ASN A 243 -1.85 23.87 -8.02
C ASN A 243 -0.31 23.92 -7.79
N GLY A 244 0.48 24.01 -8.87
CA GLY A 244 1.95 24.03 -8.78
C GLY A 244 2.60 22.66 -8.87
N TYR A 245 1.85 21.57 -8.85
CA TYR A 245 2.34 20.20 -9.03
C TYR A 245 2.29 19.79 -10.50
N PRO A 246 3.41 19.47 -11.15
CA PRO A 246 3.44 18.89 -12.48
C PRO A 246 2.75 17.53 -12.54
N GLU A 247 2.38 17.13 -13.75
CA GLU A 247 1.73 15.83 -13.99
C GLU A 247 2.54 14.66 -13.39
N GLY A 248 1.88 13.88 -12.53
CA GLY A 248 2.46 12.68 -11.91
C GLY A 248 3.58 12.93 -10.89
N GLU A 249 3.69 14.14 -10.36
CA GLU A 249 4.63 14.48 -9.30
C GLU A 249 3.92 14.67 -7.96
N THR A 250 4.59 14.34 -6.84
CA THR A 250 4.05 14.42 -5.49
C THR A 250 4.95 15.19 -4.54
N GLY A 251 4.40 15.79 -3.49
CA GLY A 251 5.14 16.46 -2.42
C GLY A 251 5.67 15.49 -1.35
N SER A 252 6.12 16.04 -0.23
CA SER A 252 6.86 15.32 0.81
C SER A 252 5.98 14.83 1.97
N TRP A 253 4.72 14.49 1.72
CA TRP A 253 3.74 14.18 2.76
C TRP A 253 3.70 12.72 3.23
N SER A 254 4.49 11.80 2.66
CA SER A 254 4.56 10.41 3.10
C SER A 254 5.99 9.85 3.11
N ASP A 255 6.15 8.60 3.50
CA ASP A 255 7.42 7.92 3.81
C ASP A 255 8.44 7.85 2.65
N HIS A 256 8.05 8.15 1.42
CA HIS A 256 8.99 8.28 0.28
C HIS A 256 9.93 9.49 0.40
N ALA A 257 9.49 10.54 1.12
CA ALA A 257 10.17 11.82 1.11
C ALA A 257 11.64 11.78 1.61
N PRO A 258 11.98 11.12 2.72
CA PRO A 258 13.36 11.05 3.18
C PRO A 258 14.29 10.39 2.16
N PHE A 259 13.79 9.44 1.36
CA PHE A 259 14.60 8.72 0.36
C PHE A 259 14.85 9.56 -0.89
N ALA A 260 13.88 10.33 -1.34
CA ALA A 260 14.10 11.33 -2.40
C ALA A 260 15.21 12.31 -2.00
N CYS A 261 15.25 12.76 -0.75
CA CYS A 261 16.31 13.60 -0.20
C CYS A 261 17.68 12.91 -0.11
N LEU A 262 17.74 11.58 -0.08
CA LEU A 262 18.98 10.81 -0.15
C LEU A 262 19.47 10.56 -1.58
N GLY A 263 18.73 11.00 -2.61
CA GLY A 263 19.06 10.78 -4.01
C GLY A 263 18.52 9.46 -4.58
N VAL A 264 17.61 8.81 -3.87
CA VAL A 264 16.99 7.57 -4.33
C VAL A 264 15.76 7.90 -5.17
N PRO A 265 15.65 7.37 -6.42
CA PRO A 265 14.43 7.47 -7.19
C PRO A 265 13.25 6.81 -6.47
N ILE A 266 12.13 7.53 -6.38
CA ILE A 266 10.96 7.04 -5.68
C ILE A 266 9.78 6.80 -6.60
N ALA A 267 8.85 5.95 -6.16
CA ALA A 267 7.45 5.97 -6.57
C ALA A 267 6.56 5.99 -5.33
N TYR A 268 5.52 6.79 -5.39
CA TYR A 268 4.48 6.87 -4.37
C TYR A 268 3.15 6.42 -4.99
N VAL A 269 2.47 5.49 -4.36
CA VAL A 269 1.20 4.94 -4.85
C VAL A 269 0.10 5.27 -3.86
N GLU A 270 -0.97 5.87 -4.38
CA GLU A 270 -2.16 6.21 -3.59
C GLU A 270 -3.45 6.01 -4.39
N ALA A 271 -4.56 5.82 -3.71
CA ALA A 271 -5.91 5.81 -4.26
C ALA A 271 -6.67 7.05 -3.79
N THR A 272 -6.93 7.96 -4.74
CA THR A 272 -7.62 9.22 -4.49
C THR A 272 -8.37 9.67 -5.75
N ASN A 273 -8.72 10.96 -5.90
CA ASN A 273 -9.35 11.45 -7.11
C ASN A 273 -8.97 12.90 -7.44
N PHE A 274 -7.91 13.10 -8.20
CA PHE A 274 -7.45 14.42 -8.66
C PHE A 274 -8.39 15.12 -9.67
N THR A 275 -9.51 14.50 -10.04
CA THR A 275 -10.52 15.14 -10.90
C THR A 275 -11.58 15.90 -10.12
N ILE A 276 -11.54 15.83 -8.79
CA ILE A 276 -12.46 16.51 -7.89
C ILE A 276 -11.89 17.90 -7.54
N ASN A 277 -12.73 18.93 -7.63
CA ASN A 277 -12.42 20.24 -7.10
C ASN A 277 -12.87 20.28 -5.62
N GLY A 278 -12.00 19.80 -4.74
CA GLY A 278 -12.25 19.63 -3.31
C GLY A 278 -12.17 20.93 -2.52
N GLU A 279 -11.94 20.81 -1.20
CA GLU A 279 -11.84 21.94 -0.28
C GLU A 279 -10.71 22.91 -0.70
N ASP A 280 -9.55 22.36 -1.00
CA ASP A 280 -8.34 23.09 -1.36
C ASP A 280 -8.09 23.15 -2.89
N GLY A 281 -9.07 22.76 -3.70
CA GLY A 281 -8.98 22.72 -5.15
C GLY A 281 -8.77 21.30 -5.68
N TYR A 282 -8.10 21.17 -6.82
CA TYR A 282 -7.73 19.89 -7.43
C TYR A 282 -6.43 19.38 -6.80
N ASP A 283 -6.49 18.77 -5.61
CA ASP A 283 -5.34 18.43 -4.78
C ASP A 283 -5.25 16.94 -4.37
N GLY A 284 -6.27 16.16 -4.67
CA GLY A 284 -6.35 14.74 -4.28
C GLY A 284 -6.78 14.48 -2.83
N TYR A 285 -7.06 15.49 -2.01
CA TYR A 285 -7.59 15.31 -0.66
C TYR A 285 -9.04 14.81 -0.63
N SER A 286 -9.80 15.07 -1.67
CA SER A 286 -11.09 14.44 -1.92
C SER A 286 -10.89 13.11 -2.62
N GLN A 287 -11.20 11.98 -1.96
CA GLN A 287 -10.90 10.66 -2.50
C GLN A 287 -11.99 10.08 -3.40
N SER A 288 -13.24 10.51 -3.23
CA SER A 288 -14.35 9.87 -3.93
C SER A 288 -15.49 10.83 -4.27
N THR A 289 -16.07 10.60 -5.45
CA THR A 289 -17.29 11.24 -5.92
C THR A 289 -18.57 10.57 -5.37
N ASN A 290 -18.45 9.56 -4.50
CA ASN A 290 -19.62 8.90 -3.90
C ASN A 290 -20.44 9.91 -3.09
N PRO A 291 -21.72 10.15 -3.45
CA PRO A 291 -22.55 11.16 -2.77
C PRO A 291 -22.72 10.92 -1.25
N ALA A 292 -22.52 9.69 -0.77
CA ALA A 292 -22.60 9.39 0.66
C ALA A 292 -21.43 9.97 1.48
N LEU A 293 -20.39 10.46 0.81
CA LEU A 293 -19.23 11.13 1.42
C LEU A 293 -19.27 12.66 1.26
N TRP A 294 -20.42 13.21 0.90
CA TRP A 294 -20.64 14.63 0.69
C TRP A 294 -21.93 15.06 1.40
N ASP A 295 -21.97 16.27 1.91
CA ASP A 295 -23.24 16.86 2.31
C ASP A 295 -24.11 17.07 1.06
N CYS A 296 -23.51 17.56 -0.05
CA CYS A 296 -24.09 17.56 -1.38
C CYS A 296 -23.01 17.63 -2.46
N TYR A 297 -22.95 16.63 -3.36
CA TYR A 297 -22.02 16.60 -4.50
C TYR A 297 -22.70 17.00 -5.81
N ASP A 298 -22.10 17.92 -6.55
CA ASP A 298 -22.51 18.31 -7.90
C ASP A 298 -21.55 17.74 -8.94
N ASP A 299 -22.01 16.74 -9.68
CA ASP A 299 -21.21 16.06 -10.70
C ASP A 299 -20.83 16.98 -11.89
N ALA A 300 -21.61 18.03 -12.16
CA ALA A 300 -21.33 18.96 -13.24
C ALA A 300 -20.11 19.85 -12.94
N THR A 301 -19.98 20.28 -11.70
CA THR A 301 -18.85 21.11 -11.24
C THR A 301 -17.71 20.27 -10.64
N LYS A 302 -17.92 18.94 -10.44
CA LYS A 302 -16.99 18.04 -9.73
C LYS A 302 -16.61 18.59 -8.34
N SER A 303 -17.57 19.13 -7.61
CA SER A 303 -17.35 19.77 -6.31
C SER A 303 -18.62 19.69 -5.45
N ALA A 304 -18.55 20.27 -4.24
CA ALA A 304 -19.71 20.48 -3.39
C ALA A 304 -20.75 21.39 -4.06
N CYS A 305 -22.06 21.13 -3.84
CA CYS A 305 -23.15 22.02 -4.30
C CYS A 305 -23.03 23.42 -3.67
N ASP A 306 -22.60 23.46 -2.42
CA ASP A 306 -22.33 24.68 -1.67
C ASP A 306 -21.04 24.51 -0.86
N ARG A 307 -19.97 25.13 -1.33
CA ARG A 307 -18.63 24.99 -0.73
C ARG A 307 -18.52 25.60 0.67
N ASP A 308 -19.35 26.59 1.00
CA ASP A 308 -19.29 27.28 2.29
C ASP A 308 -19.88 26.42 3.42
N SER A 309 -20.74 25.49 3.10
CA SER A 309 -21.44 24.61 4.07
C SER A 309 -21.01 23.15 4.02
N GLU A 310 -20.21 22.74 3.03
CA GLU A 310 -19.74 21.35 2.90
C GLU A 310 -18.76 20.98 4.03
N THR A 311 -18.93 19.82 4.63
CA THR A 311 -18.11 19.37 5.76
C THR A 311 -17.38 18.06 5.50
N GLN A 312 -17.85 17.22 4.57
CA GLN A 312 -17.32 15.87 4.33
C GLN A 312 -16.28 15.82 3.20
N TRP A 313 -16.48 16.59 2.14
CA TRP A 313 -15.53 16.77 1.02
C TRP A 313 -15.07 15.47 0.33
N GLY A 314 -15.88 14.43 0.32
CA GLY A 314 -15.54 13.15 -0.29
C GLY A 314 -14.35 12.43 0.36
N LYS A 315 -14.06 12.74 1.63
CA LYS A 315 -12.88 12.24 2.36
C LYS A 315 -13.13 10.86 2.98
N ILE A 316 -12.14 9.98 2.86
CA ILE A 316 -12.11 8.63 3.45
C ILE A 316 -11.07 8.59 4.56
N TRP A 317 -9.78 8.75 4.22
CA TRP A 317 -8.70 8.69 5.20
C TRP A 317 -8.91 9.71 6.34
N HIS A 318 -8.41 9.41 7.52
CA HIS A 318 -8.54 10.26 8.71
C HIS A 318 -9.99 10.56 9.13
N THR A 319 -10.99 9.82 8.61
CA THR A 319 -12.40 9.97 8.96
C THR A 319 -12.99 8.65 9.47
N GLU A 320 -14.24 8.69 9.93
CA GLU A 320 -14.99 7.49 10.31
C GLU A 320 -15.29 6.54 9.14
N HIS A 321 -15.05 6.97 7.90
CA HIS A 321 -15.22 6.15 6.71
C HIS A 321 -14.01 5.23 6.45
N ASP A 322 -12.85 5.52 7.07
CA ASP A 322 -11.63 4.70 6.94
C ASP A 322 -11.70 3.44 7.83
N ARG A 323 -12.68 2.59 7.54
CA ARG A 323 -13.01 1.35 8.22
C ARG A 323 -13.46 0.31 7.21
N LEU A 324 -13.15 -0.96 7.44
CA LEU A 324 -13.53 -2.03 6.50
C LEU A 324 -15.05 -2.20 6.35
N ASP A 325 -15.79 -2.11 7.44
CA ASP A 325 -17.26 -2.20 7.42
C ASP A 325 -17.87 -1.05 6.60
N LYS A 326 -17.35 0.16 6.74
CA LYS A 326 -17.77 1.32 5.96
C LYS A 326 -17.37 1.23 4.49
N MET A 327 -16.16 0.79 4.22
CA MET A 327 -15.70 0.56 2.84
C MET A 327 -16.54 -0.50 2.12
N ALA A 328 -16.88 -1.60 2.80
CA ALA A 328 -17.74 -2.64 2.23
C ALA A 328 -19.16 -2.13 1.96
N GLU A 329 -19.69 -1.25 2.81
CA GLU A 329 -21.01 -0.60 2.64
C GLU A 329 -20.99 0.38 1.45
N LEU A 330 -20.00 1.29 1.42
CA LEU A 330 -19.92 2.40 0.47
C LEU A 330 -19.41 1.97 -0.92
N PHE A 331 -18.54 0.98 -0.95
CA PHE A 331 -17.79 0.56 -2.14
C PHE A 331 -17.61 -0.97 -2.21
N PRO A 332 -18.69 -1.74 -2.39
CA PRO A 332 -18.60 -3.21 -2.40
C PRO A 332 -17.56 -3.74 -3.40
N GLY A 333 -16.59 -4.52 -2.91
CA GLY A 333 -15.53 -5.15 -3.72
C GLY A 333 -14.38 -4.23 -4.14
N ARG A 334 -14.42 -2.93 -3.85
CA ARG A 334 -13.36 -1.98 -4.25
C ARG A 334 -12.04 -2.26 -3.54
N ILE A 335 -12.08 -2.50 -2.24
CA ILE A 335 -10.88 -2.78 -1.44
C ILE A 335 -10.16 -4.01 -1.98
N GLU A 336 -10.88 -5.11 -2.18
CA GLU A 336 -10.33 -6.36 -2.70
C GLU A 336 -9.73 -6.17 -4.11
N GLN A 337 -10.42 -5.43 -4.96
CA GLN A 337 -9.95 -5.14 -6.32
C GLN A 337 -8.64 -4.34 -6.30
N GLN A 338 -8.60 -3.25 -5.53
CA GLN A 338 -7.42 -2.37 -5.48
C GLN A 338 -6.25 -3.02 -4.76
N LEU A 339 -6.48 -3.76 -3.67
CA LEU A 339 -5.45 -4.59 -3.02
C LEU A 339 -4.86 -5.62 -3.99
N GLY A 340 -5.73 -6.33 -4.71
CA GLY A 340 -5.30 -7.31 -5.70
C GLY A 340 -4.46 -6.70 -6.80
N ALA A 341 -4.86 -5.54 -7.32
CA ALA A 341 -4.13 -4.82 -8.36
C ALA A 341 -2.74 -4.37 -7.88
N ASN A 342 -2.66 -3.80 -6.67
CA ASN A 342 -1.40 -3.35 -6.08
C ASN A 342 -0.45 -4.51 -5.76
N THR A 343 -0.99 -5.61 -5.23
CA THR A 343 -0.21 -6.82 -4.93
C THR A 343 0.35 -7.46 -6.20
N ASP A 344 -0.47 -7.64 -7.25
CA ASP A 344 -0.03 -8.20 -8.54
C ASP A 344 1.00 -7.30 -9.23
N LEU A 345 0.76 -5.99 -9.25
CA LEU A 345 1.70 -5.03 -9.81
C LEU A 345 3.07 -5.13 -9.15
N MET A 346 3.10 -5.15 -7.81
CA MET A 346 4.35 -5.18 -7.06
C MET A 346 5.11 -6.49 -7.28
N ILE A 347 4.43 -7.64 -7.27
CA ILE A 347 5.06 -8.93 -7.58
C ILE A 347 5.67 -8.93 -8.98
N ARG A 348 4.97 -8.42 -9.99
CA ARG A 348 5.49 -8.29 -11.36
C ARG A 348 6.69 -7.36 -11.43
N PHE A 349 6.61 -6.22 -10.78
CA PHE A 349 7.70 -5.25 -10.72
C PHE A 349 8.96 -5.87 -10.10
N LEU A 350 8.85 -6.52 -8.96
CA LEU A 350 9.99 -7.11 -8.25
C LEU A 350 10.62 -8.30 -9.02
N LYS A 351 9.83 -9.06 -9.78
CA LYS A 351 10.34 -10.14 -10.64
C LYS A 351 11.06 -9.62 -11.89
N ALA A 352 10.68 -8.46 -12.41
CA ALA A 352 11.25 -7.87 -13.61
C ALA A 352 11.29 -6.32 -13.53
N PRO A 353 12.06 -5.73 -12.61
CA PRO A 353 12.00 -4.30 -12.35
C PRO A 353 12.46 -3.46 -13.55
N GLY A 354 13.50 -3.88 -14.27
CA GLY A 354 14.01 -3.15 -15.45
C GLY A 354 14.57 -1.77 -15.10
N LEU A 355 15.21 -1.62 -13.92
CA LEU A 355 15.81 -0.38 -13.40
C LEU A 355 17.30 -0.27 -13.68
#